data_821623b5ee47e62fe6b527d036452522
#
_entry.id   821623b5ee47e62fe6b527d036452522
#
_cell.length_a   1.000
_cell.length_b   1.000
_cell.length_c   1.000
_cell.angle_alpha   90.00
_cell.angle_beta   90.00
_cell.angle_gamma   90.00
#
_symmetry.space_group_name_H-M   'P 1'
#
loop_
_entity.id
_entity.type
_entity.pdbx_description
1 polymer ?
#
loop_
_entity_poly.entity_id
_entity_poly.type
_entity_poly.pdbx_seq_one_letter_code
_entity_poly.pdbx_strand_id
1 'polypeptide(L)'
;MELTDLDRFHEAMRAVPEGGKAVGFTCGRDELAAWPAYELAQFEHGTQVWHGDLHALLPVYGQADVRLGARVSVANLYHMTNHTYLTTRELPADARLDALRAMLKGFFFSSQIVHAVRAGVFVPTKRELLAVLDDPSEHMLLAHSIDPSEAREEDYAALQQWCSAIMQSLSAI
;
A
#
# COMPACT_ATOMS: atom_id res chain seq x y z
N MET A 1 6.99 -20.06 11.66
CA MET A 1 5.56 -20.47 11.64
C MET A 1 5.39 -21.60 10.63
N GLU A 2 4.72 -22.66 11.00
CA GLU A 2 4.51 -23.84 10.14
C GLU A 2 3.12 -23.80 9.48
N LEU A 3 2.90 -24.55 8.41
CA LEU A 3 1.58 -24.66 7.75
C LEU A 3 0.50 -25.15 8.71
N THR A 4 0.87 -26.06 9.61
CA THR A 4 -0.04 -26.56 10.67
C THR A 4 -0.51 -25.48 11.63
N ASP A 5 0.26 -24.40 11.83
CA ASP A 5 -0.16 -23.25 12.64
C ASP A 5 -1.18 -22.41 11.89
N LEU A 6 -1.03 -22.28 10.57
CA LEU A 6 -2.00 -21.62 9.70
C LEU A 6 -3.34 -22.39 9.65
N ASP A 7 -3.29 -23.72 9.60
CA ASP A 7 -4.50 -24.55 9.64
C ASP A 7 -5.27 -24.35 10.96
N ARG A 8 -4.55 -24.34 12.10
CA ARG A 8 -5.15 -24.04 13.41
C ARG A 8 -5.74 -22.64 13.49
N PHE A 9 -5.04 -21.65 12.95
CA PHE A 9 -5.53 -20.29 12.86
C PHE A 9 -6.80 -20.21 12.02
N HIS A 10 -6.81 -20.85 10.85
CA HIS A 10 -7.98 -20.92 9.96
C HIS A 10 -9.18 -21.53 10.67
N GLU A 11 -9.00 -22.67 11.35
CA GLU A 11 -10.06 -23.33 12.14
C GLU A 11 -10.60 -22.43 13.24
N ALA A 12 -9.71 -21.75 13.97
CA ALA A 12 -10.11 -20.80 15.01
C ALA A 12 -10.94 -19.63 14.43
N MET A 13 -10.52 -19.08 13.28
CA MET A 13 -11.23 -17.99 12.62
C MET A 13 -12.60 -18.39 12.09
N ARG A 14 -12.78 -19.64 11.69
CA ARG A 14 -14.12 -20.17 11.30
C ARG A 14 -15.14 -20.19 12.44
N ALA A 15 -14.68 -20.24 13.67
CA ALA A 15 -15.53 -20.21 14.88
C ALA A 15 -15.90 -18.78 15.31
N VAL A 16 -15.28 -17.76 14.72
CA VAL A 16 -15.54 -16.35 15.04
C VAL A 16 -16.49 -15.73 14.01
N PRO A 17 -17.53 -14.98 14.42
CA PRO A 17 -18.35 -14.22 13.48
C PRO A 17 -17.45 -13.31 12.61
N GLU A 18 -17.65 -13.36 11.30
CA GLU A 18 -16.85 -12.63 10.31
C GLU A 18 -15.33 -12.93 10.31
N GLY A 19 -14.89 -14.02 10.96
CA GLY A 19 -13.48 -14.41 11.05
C GLY A 19 -12.77 -14.57 9.70
N GLY A 20 -13.50 -14.83 8.62
CA GLY A 20 -12.96 -14.82 7.27
C GLY A 20 -12.42 -13.46 6.80
N LYS A 21 -12.73 -12.38 7.49
CA LYS A 21 -12.16 -11.04 7.24
C LYS A 21 -10.78 -10.85 7.91
N ALA A 22 -10.42 -11.72 8.87
CA ALA A 22 -9.13 -11.69 9.56
C ALA A 22 -8.00 -12.37 8.76
N VAL A 23 -8.05 -12.30 7.44
CA VAL A 23 -7.02 -12.81 6.51
C VAL A 23 -6.14 -11.64 6.05
N GLY A 24 -5.36 -11.11 6.95
CA GLY A 24 -4.38 -10.08 6.64
C GLY A 24 -2.97 -10.65 6.61
N PHE A 25 -2.02 -9.81 6.95
CA PHE A 25 -0.63 -10.21 7.17
C PHE A 25 -0.55 -11.18 8.35
N THR A 26 -0.13 -12.40 8.10
CA THR A 26 -0.02 -13.46 9.11
C THR A 26 1.40 -14.02 9.08
N CYS A 27 2.14 -13.89 10.17
CA CYS A 27 3.51 -14.41 10.30
C CYS A 27 3.80 -14.83 11.74
N GLY A 28 4.87 -15.60 11.93
CA GLY A 28 5.44 -15.89 13.24
C GLY A 28 6.32 -14.75 13.74
N ARG A 29 6.74 -14.85 15.01
CA ARG A 29 7.63 -13.88 15.66
C ARG A 29 8.98 -13.78 14.95
N ASP A 30 9.57 -14.90 14.57
CA ASP A 30 10.91 -14.94 13.97
C ASP A 30 10.90 -14.37 12.54
N GLU A 31 9.83 -14.64 11.77
CA GLU A 31 9.65 -14.06 10.46
C GLU A 31 9.44 -12.54 10.54
N LEU A 32 8.66 -12.06 11.53
CA LEU A 32 8.46 -10.64 11.74
C LEU A 32 9.76 -9.94 12.16
N ALA A 33 10.54 -10.56 13.04
CA ALA A 33 11.84 -10.03 13.47
C ALA A 33 12.88 -9.96 12.33
N ALA A 34 12.70 -10.78 11.28
CA ALA A 34 13.54 -10.79 10.08
C ALA A 34 12.93 -10.01 8.90
N TRP A 35 11.79 -9.33 9.11
CA TRP A 35 11.10 -8.61 8.05
C TRP A 35 11.94 -7.43 7.52
N PRO A 36 11.91 -7.15 6.21
CA PRO A 36 12.67 -6.04 5.64
C PRO A 36 12.33 -4.70 6.30
N ALA A 37 13.34 -4.02 6.83
CA ALA A 37 13.18 -2.79 7.59
C ALA A 37 12.43 -1.69 6.82
N TYR A 38 12.57 -1.65 5.48
CA TYR A 38 11.92 -0.65 4.63
C TYR A 38 10.38 -0.80 4.52
N GLU A 39 9.81 -1.95 4.93
CA GLU A 39 8.35 -2.17 4.94
C GLU A 39 7.70 -1.85 6.30
N LEU A 40 8.52 -1.74 7.36
CA LEU A 40 8.01 -1.69 8.74
C LEU A 40 7.26 -0.41 9.07
N ALA A 41 7.67 0.74 8.54
CA ALA A 41 7.03 2.02 8.85
C ALA A 41 5.55 2.02 8.47
N GLN A 42 5.22 1.52 7.28
CA GLN A 42 3.83 1.46 6.83
C GLN A 42 3.03 0.42 7.61
N PHE A 43 3.65 -0.70 7.95
CA PHE A 43 3.04 -1.74 8.76
C PHE A 43 2.75 -1.24 10.19
N GLU A 44 3.72 -0.64 10.86
CA GLU A 44 3.60 -0.14 12.23
C GLU A 44 2.56 0.97 12.35
N HIS A 45 2.70 2.02 11.55
CA HIS A 45 1.83 3.19 11.62
C HIS A 45 0.44 2.98 11.00
N GLY A 46 0.30 2.00 10.09
CA GLY A 46 -0.98 1.61 9.51
C GLY A 46 -1.76 0.57 10.31
N THR A 47 -1.22 0.09 11.44
CA THR A 47 -1.80 -0.99 12.24
C THR A 47 -2.31 -0.48 13.58
N GLN A 48 -3.52 -0.86 13.95
CA GLN A 48 -4.03 -0.69 15.31
C GLN A 48 -3.77 -1.96 16.11
N VAL A 49 -2.94 -1.86 17.15
CA VAL A 49 -2.62 -2.98 18.05
C VAL A 49 -3.80 -3.28 18.98
N TRP A 50 -4.35 -4.48 18.92
CA TRP A 50 -5.44 -4.93 19.77
C TRP A 50 -4.95 -5.78 20.94
N HIS A 51 -3.83 -6.46 20.80
CA HIS A 51 -3.25 -7.33 21.80
C HIS A 51 -1.73 -7.40 21.66
N GLY A 52 -1.02 -7.39 22.79
CA GLY A 52 0.44 -7.47 22.85
C GLY A 52 1.13 -6.12 22.59
N ASP A 53 2.42 -6.19 22.32
CA ASP A 53 3.28 -5.04 22.02
C ASP A 53 3.96 -5.26 20.66
N LEU A 54 3.46 -4.56 19.64
CA LEU A 54 4.01 -4.64 18.29
C LEU A 54 5.43 -4.07 18.21
N HIS A 55 5.70 -2.96 18.92
CA HIS A 55 7.03 -2.34 18.95
C HIS A 55 8.12 -3.28 19.43
N ALA A 56 7.81 -4.11 20.48
CA ALA A 56 8.75 -5.09 20.99
C ALA A 56 9.06 -6.25 20.02
N LEU A 57 8.29 -6.38 18.95
CA LEU A 57 8.44 -7.44 17.95
C LEU A 57 9.11 -6.96 16.66
N LEU A 58 9.04 -5.67 16.37
CA LEU A 58 9.58 -5.12 15.12
C LEU A 58 11.09 -4.91 15.19
N PRO A 59 11.82 -5.16 14.09
CA PRO A 59 13.19 -4.69 13.94
C PRO A 59 13.27 -3.16 14.02
N VAL A 60 14.42 -2.66 14.44
CA VAL A 60 14.69 -1.21 14.41
C VAL A 60 14.82 -0.76 12.96
N TYR A 61 14.14 0.31 12.60
CA TYR A 61 14.24 0.96 11.29
C TYR A 61 14.39 2.48 11.45
N GLY A 62 14.87 3.15 10.42
CA GLY A 62 15.10 4.59 10.42
C GLY A 62 14.62 5.28 9.15
N GLN A 63 14.87 6.58 9.05
CA GLN A 63 14.44 7.39 7.89
C GLN A 63 14.98 6.89 6.54
N ALA A 64 16.17 6.29 6.53
CA ALA A 64 16.73 5.68 5.31
C ALA A 64 15.87 4.51 4.83
N ASP A 65 15.37 3.68 5.75
CA ASP A 65 14.49 2.55 5.44
C ASP A 65 13.13 3.06 4.93
N VAL A 66 12.56 4.08 5.57
CA VAL A 66 11.29 4.69 5.13
C VAL A 66 11.41 5.23 3.70
N ARG A 67 12.53 5.90 3.37
CA ARG A 67 12.81 6.38 2.00
C ARG A 67 12.97 5.22 1.02
N LEU A 68 13.68 4.17 1.40
CA LEU A 68 13.80 2.96 0.58
C LEU A 68 12.43 2.34 0.34
N GLY A 69 11.58 2.24 1.37
CA GLY A 69 10.22 1.76 1.27
C GLY A 69 9.38 2.56 0.27
N ALA A 70 9.45 3.90 0.34
CA ALA A 70 8.78 4.78 -0.62
C ALA A 70 9.25 4.53 -2.06
N ARG A 71 10.57 4.40 -2.28
CA ARG A 71 11.15 4.13 -3.61
C ARG A 71 10.69 2.77 -4.15
N VAL A 72 10.74 1.73 -3.34
CA VAL A 72 10.32 0.37 -3.72
C VAL A 72 8.82 0.34 -4.03
N SER A 73 8.00 0.95 -3.17
CA SER A 73 6.55 1.02 -3.34
C SER A 73 6.16 1.71 -4.67
N VAL A 74 6.76 2.88 -4.95
CA VAL A 74 6.47 3.63 -6.17
C VAL A 74 6.99 2.91 -7.42
N ALA A 75 8.17 2.29 -7.36
CA ALA A 75 8.71 1.53 -8.48
C ALA A 75 7.85 0.30 -8.81
N ASN A 76 7.36 -0.40 -7.78
CA ASN A 76 6.43 -1.51 -7.95
C ASN A 76 5.09 -1.04 -8.54
N LEU A 77 4.55 0.06 -8.05
CA LEU A 77 3.31 0.64 -8.60
C LEU A 77 3.50 1.04 -10.06
N TYR A 78 4.62 1.67 -10.42
CA TYR A 78 4.95 2.01 -11.82
C TYR A 78 4.98 0.78 -12.71
N HIS A 79 5.72 -0.26 -12.28
CA HIS A 79 5.79 -1.51 -13.02
C HIS A 79 4.42 -2.16 -13.18
N MET A 80 3.66 -2.28 -12.10
CA MET A 80 2.32 -2.87 -12.12
C MET A 80 1.33 -2.07 -12.97
N THR A 81 1.38 -0.74 -12.93
CA THR A 81 0.54 0.13 -13.76
C THR A 81 0.81 -0.11 -15.24
N ASN A 82 2.08 -0.12 -15.66
CA ASN A 82 2.45 -0.37 -17.05
C ASN A 82 2.10 -1.79 -17.49
N HIS A 83 2.38 -2.79 -16.65
CA HIS A 83 2.06 -4.19 -16.91
C HIS A 83 0.55 -4.38 -17.08
N THR A 84 -0.23 -3.85 -16.14
CA THR A 84 -1.69 -3.94 -16.15
C THR A 84 -2.27 -3.27 -17.40
N TYR A 85 -1.83 -2.05 -17.72
CA TYR A 85 -2.25 -1.36 -18.94
C TYR A 85 -2.01 -2.19 -20.20
N LEU A 86 -0.82 -2.78 -20.35
CA LEU A 86 -0.47 -3.59 -21.51
C LEU A 86 -1.26 -4.89 -21.59
N THR A 87 -1.42 -5.59 -20.47
CA THR A 87 -2.08 -6.90 -20.46
C THR A 87 -3.60 -6.82 -20.53
N THR A 88 -4.19 -5.68 -20.18
CA THR A 88 -5.65 -5.48 -20.24
C THR A 88 -6.11 -4.73 -21.47
N ARG A 89 -5.21 -4.25 -22.32
CA ARG A 89 -5.53 -3.37 -23.46
C ARG A 89 -6.60 -3.92 -24.40
N GLU A 90 -6.60 -5.22 -24.62
CA GLU A 90 -7.54 -5.90 -25.52
C GLU A 90 -8.82 -6.41 -24.78
N LEU A 91 -8.92 -6.17 -23.47
CA LEU A 91 -10.08 -6.56 -22.68
C LEU A 91 -11.23 -5.53 -22.82
N PRO A 92 -12.48 -5.93 -22.51
CA PRO A 92 -13.61 -5.01 -22.39
C PRO A 92 -13.32 -3.85 -21.42
N ALA A 93 -13.96 -2.70 -21.64
CA ALA A 93 -13.69 -1.47 -20.87
C ALA A 93 -13.91 -1.63 -19.36
N ASP A 94 -14.93 -2.38 -18.96
CA ASP A 94 -15.24 -2.71 -17.57
C ASP A 94 -14.12 -3.52 -16.90
N ALA A 95 -13.59 -4.51 -17.58
CA ALA A 95 -12.46 -5.31 -17.06
C ALA A 95 -11.17 -4.46 -16.94
N ARG A 96 -10.94 -3.52 -17.87
CA ARG A 96 -9.82 -2.59 -17.78
C ARG A 96 -9.96 -1.63 -16.60
N LEU A 97 -11.18 -1.12 -16.36
CA LEU A 97 -11.46 -0.25 -15.21
C LEU A 97 -11.33 -1.01 -13.88
N ASP A 98 -11.74 -2.27 -13.83
CA ASP A 98 -11.57 -3.09 -12.62
C ASP A 98 -10.09 -3.30 -12.29
N ALA A 99 -9.27 -3.55 -13.31
CA ALA A 99 -7.82 -3.65 -13.14
C ALA A 99 -7.19 -2.33 -12.69
N LEU A 100 -7.65 -1.19 -13.23
CA LEU A 100 -7.21 0.14 -12.81
C LEU A 100 -7.58 0.43 -11.35
N ARG A 101 -8.77 0.06 -10.89
CA ARG A 101 -9.20 0.22 -9.50
C ARG A 101 -8.27 -0.48 -8.51
N ALA A 102 -7.71 -1.63 -8.90
CA ALA A 102 -6.69 -2.30 -8.11
C ALA A 102 -5.39 -1.47 -8.04
N MET A 103 -4.99 -0.81 -9.13
CA MET A 103 -3.82 0.08 -9.15
C MET A 103 -4.04 1.34 -8.29
N LEU A 104 -5.24 1.93 -8.34
CA LEU A 104 -5.60 3.07 -7.48
C LEU A 104 -5.54 2.71 -5.98
N LYS A 105 -5.87 1.47 -5.61
CA LYS A 105 -5.63 0.98 -4.25
C LYS A 105 -4.13 0.96 -3.91
N GLY A 106 -3.30 0.52 -4.83
CA GLY A 106 -1.83 0.56 -4.69
C GLY A 106 -1.29 1.98 -4.58
N PHE A 107 -1.87 2.93 -5.34
CA PHE A 107 -1.54 4.35 -5.25
C PHE A 107 -1.71 4.90 -3.83
N PHE A 108 -2.80 4.58 -3.14
CA PHE A 108 -2.99 5.02 -1.76
C PHE A 108 -1.81 4.63 -0.86
N PHE A 109 -1.38 3.38 -0.88
CA PHE A 109 -0.26 2.91 -0.06
C PHE A 109 1.06 3.58 -0.44
N SER A 110 1.30 3.77 -1.74
CA SER A 110 2.50 4.46 -2.21
C SER A 110 2.49 5.96 -1.87
N SER A 111 1.36 6.64 -2.03
CA SER A 111 1.19 8.05 -1.68
C SER A 111 1.34 8.27 -0.17
N GLN A 112 0.84 7.36 0.65
CA GLN A 112 0.95 7.39 2.11
C GLN A 112 2.41 7.39 2.58
N ILE A 113 3.23 6.48 2.06
CA ILE A 113 4.65 6.41 2.45
C ILE A 113 5.47 7.55 1.83
N VAL A 114 5.13 8.02 0.62
CA VAL A 114 5.75 9.21 0.01
C VAL A 114 5.44 10.46 0.83
N HIS A 115 4.19 10.63 1.28
CA HIS A 115 3.81 11.72 2.17
C HIS A 115 4.60 11.67 3.48
N ALA A 116 4.75 10.50 4.10
CA ALA A 116 5.55 10.33 5.31
C ALA A 116 7.01 10.74 5.11
N VAL A 117 7.61 10.46 3.94
CA VAL A 117 8.98 10.91 3.60
C VAL A 117 9.04 12.42 3.43
N ARG A 118 8.05 13.05 2.79
CA ARG A 118 8.02 14.49 2.50
C ARG A 118 7.69 15.34 3.72
N ALA A 119 6.66 14.95 4.47
CA ALA A 119 6.10 15.71 5.58
C ALA A 119 6.66 15.29 6.95
N GLY A 120 7.34 14.14 7.04
CA GLY A 120 7.78 13.56 8.31
C GLY A 120 6.66 13.02 9.19
N VAL A 121 5.44 12.91 8.65
CA VAL A 121 4.24 12.46 9.36
C VAL A 121 3.54 11.39 8.55
N PHE A 122 3.22 10.27 9.19
CA PHE A 122 2.42 9.21 8.60
C PHE A 122 0.93 9.49 8.78
N VAL A 123 0.16 9.40 7.69
CA VAL A 123 -1.30 9.63 7.70
C VAL A 123 -2.01 8.30 7.42
N PRO A 124 -2.74 7.72 8.41
CA PRO A 124 -3.18 6.32 8.33
C PRO A 124 -4.36 6.06 7.40
N THR A 125 -5.22 7.04 7.15
CA THR A 125 -6.45 6.83 6.38
C THR A 125 -6.47 7.61 5.07
N LYS A 126 -7.19 7.07 4.07
CA LYS A 126 -7.39 7.74 2.78
C LYS A 126 -7.99 9.15 2.91
N ARG A 127 -8.96 9.33 3.82
CA ARG A 127 -9.64 10.61 4.01
C ARG A 127 -8.74 11.66 4.63
N GLU A 128 -7.95 11.27 5.62
CA GLU A 128 -6.98 12.17 6.24
C GLU A 128 -5.87 12.53 5.25
N LEU A 129 -5.39 11.55 4.47
CA LEU A 129 -4.39 11.81 3.44
C LEU A 129 -4.92 12.76 2.37
N LEU A 130 -6.16 12.57 1.90
CA LEU A 130 -6.79 13.46 0.94
C LEU A 130 -6.86 14.91 1.43
N ALA A 131 -7.08 15.10 2.74
CA ALA A 131 -7.18 16.43 3.35
C ALA A 131 -5.85 17.19 3.43
N VAL A 132 -4.71 16.50 3.28
CA VAL A 132 -3.36 17.09 3.40
C VAL A 132 -2.56 17.06 2.10
N LEU A 133 -3.10 16.50 1.01
CA LEU A 133 -2.46 16.53 -0.30
C LEU A 133 -2.77 17.85 -1.02
N ASP A 134 -1.73 18.55 -1.41
CA ASP A 134 -1.82 19.85 -2.12
C ASP A 134 -1.76 19.68 -3.65
N ASP A 135 -1.13 18.60 -4.14
CA ASP A 135 -1.01 18.36 -5.59
C ASP A 135 -2.35 17.91 -6.18
N PRO A 136 -2.90 18.63 -7.19
CA PRO A 136 -4.21 18.29 -7.76
C PRO A 136 -4.27 16.90 -8.39
N SER A 137 -3.18 16.38 -8.94
CA SER A 137 -3.14 15.05 -9.54
C SER A 137 -3.12 13.97 -8.45
N GLU A 138 -2.33 14.15 -7.39
CA GLU A 138 -2.35 13.26 -6.23
C GLU A 138 -3.73 13.24 -5.57
N HIS A 139 -4.34 14.41 -5.41
CA HIS A 139 -5.69 14.55 -4.83
C HIS A 139 -6.74 13.83 -5.68
N MET A 140 -6.73 14.01 -7.01
CA MET A 140 -7.65 13.33 -7.92
C MET A 140 -7.50 11.81 -7.86
N LEU A 141 -6.28 11.29 -7.98
CA LEU A 141 -6.01 9.84 -7.93
C LEU A 141 -6.45 9.23 -6.60
N LEU A 142 -6.23 9.94 -5.48
CA LEU A 142 -6.67 9.48 -4.17
C LEU A 142 -8.19 9.52 -4.02
N ALA A 143 -8.85 10.54 -4.55
CA ALA A 143 -10.31 10.63 -4.58
C ALA A 143 -10.92 9.44 -5.35
N HIS A 144 -10.38 9.10 -6.53
CA HIS A 144 -10.80 7.92 -7.30
C HIS A 144 -10.46 6.58 -6.59
N SER A 145 -9.42 6.56 -5.74
CA SER A 145 -9.16 5.41 -4.86
C SER A 145 -10.17 5.28 -3.72
N ILE A 146 -10.81 6.38 -3.29
CA ILE A 146 -11.87 6.38 -2.27
C ILE A 146 -13.20 6.00 -2.89
N ASP A 147 -13.54 6.59 -4.03
CA ASP A 147 -14.71 6.25 -4.83
C ASP A 147 -14.29 5.62 -6.16
N PRO A 148 -14.21 4.29 -6.25
CA PRO A 148 -13.78 3.61 -7.47
C PRO A 148 -14.74 3.77 -8.66
N SER A 149 -15.96 4.29 -8.45
CA SER A 149 -16.88 4.59 -9.56
C SER A 149 -16.43 5.78 -10.40
N GLU A 150 -15.60 6.66 -9.84
CA GLU A 150 -15.01 7.82 -10.52
C GLU A 150 -13.74 7.47 -11.33
N ALA A 151 -13.21 6.24 -11.21
CA ALA A 151 -12.02 5.82 -11.96
C ALA A 151 -12.24 5.87 -13.47
N ARG A 152 -11.25 6.40 -14.20
CA ARG A 152 -11.26 6.61 -15.66
C ARG A 152 -9.98 6.09 -16.30
N GLU A 153 -10.01 5.78 -17.59
CA GLU A 153 -8.83 5.27 -18.29
C GLU A 153 -7.64 6.25 -18.28
N GLU A 154 -7.92 7.54 -18.22
CA GLU A 154 -6.90 8.60 -18.13
C GLU A 154 -6.07 8.49 -16.83
N ASP A 155 -6.61 7.86 -15.79
CA ASP A 155 -5.90 7.66 -14.53
C ASP A 155 -4.66 6.76 -14.70
N TYR A 156 -4.60 5.88 -15.71
CA TYR A 156 -3.37 5.14 -16.03
C TYR A 156 -2.21 6.08 -16.35
N ALA A 157 -2.47 7.09 -17.19
CA ALA A 157 -1.45 8.07 -17.55
C ALA A 157 -1.04 8.93 -16.35
N ALA A 158 -2.01 9.36 -15.54
CA ALA A 158 -1.76 10.12 -14.33
C ALA A 158 -0.93 9.33 -13.30
N LEU A 159 -1.26 8.05 -13.07
CA LEU A 159 -0.49 7.14 -12.20
C LEU A 159 0.95 6.96 -12.70
N GLN A 160 1.13 6.71 -13.99
CA GLN A 160 2.45 6.53 -14.58
C GLN A 160 3.30 7.79 -14.43
N GLN A 161 2.74 8.96 -14.74
CA GLN A 161 3.42 10.24 -14.62
C GLN A 161 3.79 10.54 -13.17
N TRP A 162 2.87 10.34 -12.25
CA TRP A 162 3.12 10.48 -10.82
C TRP A 162 4.26 9.59 -10.35
N CYS A 163 4.21 8.30 -10.63
CA CYS A 163 5.27 7.36 -10.24
C CYS A 163 6.64 7.78 -10.81
N SER A 164 6.69 8.19 -12.08
CA SER A 164 7.92 8.64 -12.73
C SER A 164 8.51 9.88 -12.03
N ALA A 165 7.67 10.88 -11.75
CA ALA A 165 8.08 12.11 -11.06
C ALA A 165 8.59 11.83 -9.63
N ILE A 166 7.89 10.96 -8.89
CA ILE A 166 8.29 10.60 -7.52
C ILE A 166 9.61 9.82 -7.51
N MET A 167 9.78 8.84 -8.40
CA MET A 167 11.04 8.09 -8.50
C MET A 167 12.23 9.02 -8.76
N GLN A 168 12.09 10.01 -9.64
CA GLN A 168 13.12 11.01 -9.93
C GLN A 168 13.41 11.86 -8.69
N SER A 169 12.37 12.36 -8.01
CA SER A 169 12.54 13.21 -6.81
C SER A 169 13.21 12.45 -5.66
N LEU A 170 12.84 11.20 -5.43
CA LEU A 170 13.43 10.37 -4.36
C LEU A 170 14.84 9.87 -4.67
N SER A 171 15.29 9.97 -5.93
CA SER A 171 16.66 9.61 -6.32
C SER A 171 17.66 10.75 -6.14
N ALA A 172 17.18 11.99 -6.02
CA ALA A 172 18.00 13.20 -5.90
C ALA A 172 18.38 13.56 -4.45
N ILE A 173 17.90 12.79 -3.48
CA ILE A 173 18.13 12.96 -2.04
C ILE A 173 18.96 11.78 -1.50
#